data_fb580771adeebf0642c4503516335d5f
#
_entry.id   fb580771adeebf0642c4503516335d5f
#
_cell.length_a   1.000
_cell.length_b   1.000
_cell.length_c   1.000
_cell.angle_alpha   90.00
_cell.angle_beta   90.00
_cell.angle_gamma   90.00
#
_symmetry.space_group_name_H-M   'P 1'
#
loop_
_entity.id
_entity.type
_entity.pdbx_description
1 polymer ?
#
loop_
_entity_poly.entity_id
_entity_poly.type
_entity_poly.pdbx_seq_one_letter_code
_entity_poly.pdbx_strand_id
1 'polypeptide(L)'
;MDGFERRKERKRVSIQRAALELFKMHGFEKVTIRDIARKANVSQVTIYNHFGSKEGLVREAIKTLILYSLGKYRSIIKGGGTFADKLELIVFDKTELLSQFQGELMQAVIRNDPEIEQFVESIWQREVNQLVIDFFEEGRRQGYVNHELSEEAILVYYEILRRGIFAKSGLVNTEHNAKLMRELMSLFLYGLMGKRE
;
A
#
# COMPACT_ATOMS: atom_id res chain seq x y z
N MET A 1 -17.70 23.25 -2.63
CA MET A 1 -16.65 23.26 -1.58
C MET A 1 -16.24 24.72 -1.39
N ASP A 2 -16.48 25.28 -0.20
CA ASP A 2 -16.18 26.66 0.14
C ASP A 2 -14.66 26.93 0.14
N GLY A 3 -14.24 28.18 -0.11
CA GLY A 3 -12.82 28.56 -0.13
C GLY A 3 -12.07 28.30 1.20
N PHE A 4 -12.80 28.26 2.31
CA PHE A 4 -12.28 27.89 3.63
C PHE A 4 -11.96 26.39 3.69
N GLU A 5 -12.87 25.51 3.27
CA GLU A 5 -12.67 24.06 3.24
C GLU A 5 -11.51 23.67 2.33
N ARG A 6 -11.36 24.32 1.17
CA ARG A 6 -10.22 24.08 0.27
C ARG A 6 -8.88 24.44 0.91
N ARG A 7 -8.81 25.54 1.67
CA ARG A 7 -7.58 25.93 2.38
C ARG A 7 -7.26 24.95 3.51
N LYS A 8 -8.28 24.51 4.26
CA LYS A 8 -8.17 23.52 5.32
C LYS A 8 -7.62 22.20 4.78
N GLU A 9 -8.20 21.70 3.67
CA GLU A 9 -7.77 20.47 3.03
C GLU A 9 -6.34 20.56 2.45
N ARG A 10 -5.98 21.66 1.80
CA ARG A 10 -4.60 21.90 1.35
C ARG A 10 -3.59 21.83 2.48
N LYS A 11 -3.90 22.43 3.63
CA LYS A 11 -3.04 22.36 4.83
C LYS A 11 -2.93 20.93 5.34
N ARG A 12 -4.05 20.21 5.42
CA ARG A 12 -4.07 18.80 5.83
C ARG A 12 -3.14 17.94 4.96
N VAL A 13 -3.30 18.03 3.64
CA VAL A 13 -2.46 17.30 2.68
C VAL A 13 -0.98 17.70 2.80
N SER A 14 -0.68 19.00 2.95
CA SER A 14 0.70 19.48 3.14
C SER A 14 1.35 18.90 4.39
N ILE A 15 0.62 18.82 5.51
CA ILE A 15 1.11 18.24 6.76
C ILE A 15 1.36 16.74 6.61
N GLN A 16 0.43 16.00 6.02
CA GLN A 16 0.57 14.56 5.78
C GLN A 16 1.78 14.26 4.90
N ARG A 17 1.98 15.03 3.82
CA ARG A 17 3.13 14.89 2.93
C ARG A 17 4.45 15.14 3.67
N ALA A 18 4.54 16.21 4.44
CA ALA A 18 5.72 16.53 5.23
C ALA A 18 6.04 15.42 6.26
N ALA A 19 5.01 14.85 6.90
CA ALA A 19 5.14 13.74 7.83
C ALA A 19 5.69 12.50 7.14
N LEU A 20 5.10 12.07 6.01
CA LEU A 20 5.55 10.91 5.24
C LEU A 20 7.00 11.05 4.77
N GLU A 21 7.39 12.22 4.25
CA GLU A 21 8.77 12.48 3.84
C GLU A 21 9.77 12.38 5.00
N LEU A 22 9.42 12.93 6.18
CA LEU A 22 10.27 12.84 7.37
C LEU A 22 10.35 11.41 7.92
N PHE A 23 9.23 10.70 7.95
CA PHE A 23 9.19 9.29 8.39
C PHE A 23 10.04 8.39 7.48
N LYS A 24 10.00 8.63 6.18
CA LYS A 24 10.86 7.94 5.23
C LYS A 24 12.35 8.19 5.47
N MET A 25 12.73 9.43 5.77
CA MET A 25 14.14 9.82 5.94
C MET A 25 14.71 9.45 7.31
N HIS A 26 13.91 9.53 8.37
CA HIS A 26 14.41 9.46 9.75
C HIS A 26 13.78 8.35 10.60
N GLY A 27 12.77 7.67 10.06
CA GLY A 27 11.94 6.73 10.82
C GLY A 27 10.89 7.43 11.70
N PHE A 28 9.82 6.72 12.01
CA PHE A 28 8.67 7.24 12.74
C PHE A 28 9.01 7.75 14.16
N GLU A 29 9.83 7.01 14.90
CA GLU A 29 10.13 7.31 16.30
C GLU A 29 10.90 8.61 16.48
N LYS A 30 11.85 8.87 15.58
CA LYS A 30 12.76 10.02 15.67
C LYS A 30 12.10 11.34 15.24
N VAL A 31 11.01 11.30 14.49
CA VAL A 31 10.34 12.48 13.96
C VAL A 31 9.36 13.04 14.99
N THR A 32 9.47 14.33 15.29
CA THR A 32 8.59 15.03 16.22
C THR A 32 7.53 15.86 15.48
N ILE A 33 6.43 16.19 16.18
CA ILE A 33 5.42 17.16 15.67
C ILE A 33 6.07 18.50 15.32
N ARG A 34 7.10 18.93 16.06
CA ARG A 34 7.86 20.16 15.78
C ARG A 34 8.57 20.10 14.43
N ASP A 35 9.17 18.96 14.09
CA ASP A 35 9.86 18.77 12.80
C ASP A 35 8.88 18.81 11.64
N ILE A 36 7.73 18.14 11.81
CA ILE A 36 6.65 18.15 10.82
C ILE A 36 6.08 19.56 10.63
N ALA A 37 5.83 20.28 11.73
CA ALA A 37 5.31 21.65 11.70
C ALA A 37 6.26 22.58 10.93
N ARG A 38 7.57 22.49 11.22
CA ARG A 38 8.61 23.26 10.53
C ARG A 38 8.64 22.95 9.05
N LYS A 39 8.62 21.66 8.66
CA LYS A 39 8.65 21.22 7.27
C LYS A 39 7.40 21.61 6.50
N ALA A 40 6.23 21.50 7.11
CA ALA A 40 4.94 21.88 6.52
C ALA A 40 4.65 23.39 6.55
N ASN A 41 5.51 24.18 7.19
CA ASN A 41 5.34 25.62 7.42
C ASN A 41 4.01 25.96 8.11
N VAL A 42 3.73 25.26 9.22
CA VAL A 42 2.54 25.48 10.07
C VAL A 42 2.93 25.48 11.54
N SER A 43 2.03 25.94 12.41
CA SER A 43 2.21 25.81 13.86
C SER A 43 1.93 24.36 14.31
N GLN A 44 2.54 23.93 15.43
CA GLN A 44 2.20 22.66 16.07
C GLN A 44 0.72 22.59 16.44
N VAL A 45 0.14 23.70 16.92
CA VAL A 45 -1.29 23.82 17.22
C VAL A 45 -2.14 23.51 15.98
N THR A 46 -1.71 23.94 14.80
CA THR A 46 -2.41 23.62 13.56
C THR A 46 -2.44 22.12 13.32
N ILE A 47 -1.34 21.40 13.58
CA ILE A 47 -1.29 19.93 13.43
C ILE A 47 -2.24 19.27 14.42
N TYR A 48 -2.22 19.66 15.70
CA TYR A 48 -3.13 19.11 16.69
C TYR A 48 -4.60 19.40 16.37
N ASN A 49 -4.92 20.57 15.83
CA ASN A 49 -6.29 20.90 15.41
C ASN A 49 -6.78 20.05 14.21
N HIS A 50 -5.88 19.56 13.36
CA HIS A 50 -6.24 18.73 12.21
C HIS A 50 -6.27 17.23 12.53
N PHE A 51 -5.40 16.77 13.42
CA PHE A 51 -5.14 15.34 13.61
C PHE A 51 -5.27 14.84 15.05
N GLY A 52 -5.46 15.73 16.00
CA GLY A 52 -5.60 15.43 17.43
C GLY A 52 -4.29 15.02 18.11
N SER A 53 -3.52 14.12 17.52
CA SER A 53 -2.25 13.61 18.06
C SER A 53 -1.24 13.29 16.97
N LYS A 54 -0.01 12.90 17.34
CA LYS A 54 0.99 12.39 16.42
C LYS A 54 0.52 11.07 15.80
N GLU A 55 -0.07 10.20 16.61
CA GLU A 55 -0.62 8.91 16.18
C GLU A 55 -1.77 9.13 15.18
N GLY A 56 -2.67 10.08 15.45
CA GLY A 56 -3.74 10.45 14.51
C GLY A 56 -3.20 10.97 13.17
N LEU A 57 -2.15 11.79 13.19
CA LEU A 57 -1.47 12.23 11.97
C LEU A 57 -0.86 11.04 11.20
N VAL A 58 -0.21 10.14 11.90
CA VAL A 58 0.39 8.94 11.29
C VAL A 58 -0.67 8.07 10.66
N ARG A 59 -1.75 7.81 11.38
CA ARG A 59 -2.89 7.02 10.88
C ARG A 59 -3.43 7.59 9.56
N GLU A 60 -3.69 8.89 9.54
CA GLU A 60 -4.19 9.56 8.34
C GLU A 60 -3.17 9.60 7.20
N ALA A 61 -1.89 9.75 7.51
CA ALA A 61 -0.82 9.68 6.51
C ALA A 61 -0.71 8.26 5.89
N ILE A 62 -0.84 7.21 6.70
CA ILE A 62 -0.86 5.81 6.23
C ILE A 62 -2.09 5.56 5.36
N LYS A 63 -3.29 5.99 5.77
CA LYS A 63 -4.50 5.86 4.94
C LYS A 63 -4.32 6.54 3.57
N THR A 64 -3.75 7.75 3.55
CA THR A 64 -3.45 8.48 2.33
C THR A 64 -2.47 7.72 1.42
N LEU A 65 -1.43 7.13 2.01
CA LEU A 65 -0.47 6.32 1.27
C LEU A 65 -1.11 5.06 0.65
N ILE A 66 -1.97 4.38 1.40
CA ILE A 66 -2.72 3.21 0.92
C ILE A 66 -3.59 3.59 -0.28
N LEU A 67 -4.35 4.69 -0.19
CA LEU A 67 -5.19 5.17 -1.30
C LEU A 67 -4.36 5.59 -2.52
N TYR A 68 -3.23 6.25 -2.31
CA TYR A 68 -2.30 6.61 -3.39
C TYR A 68 -1.78 5.37 -4.12
N SER A 69 -1.33 4.36 -3.36
CA SER A 69 -0.85 3.10 -3.93
C SER A 69 -1.96 2.35 -4.68
N LEU A 70 -3.17 2.31 -4.14
CA LEU A 70 -4.32 1.72 -4.82
C LEU A 70 -4.64 2.42 -6.14
N GLY A 71 -4.61 3.76 -6.15
CA GLY A 71 -4.78 4.56 -7.38
C GLY A 71 -3.71 4.25 -8.43
N LYS A 72 -2.46 4.10 -8.00
CA LYS A 72 -1.34 3.72 -8.87
C LYS A 72 -1.54 2.32 -9.47
N TYR A 73 -1.89 1.32 -8.65
CA TYR A 73 -2.13 -0.05 -9.12
C TYR A 73 -3.33 -0.11 -10.07
N ARG A 74 -4.40 0.62 -9.76
CA ARG A 74 -5.54 0.75 -10.69
C ARG A 74 -5.11 1.33 -12.05
N SER A 75 -4.24 2.32 -12.06
CA SER A 75 -3.73 2.91 -13.30
C SER A 75 -2.86 1.93 -14.09
N ILE A 76 -2.01 1.13 -13.41
CA ILE A 76 -1.21 0.08 -14.04
C ILE A 76 -2.13 -0.99 -14.64
N ILE A 77 -3.09 -1.50 -13.87
CA ILE A 77 -4.00 -2.58 -14.30
C ILE A 77 -4.86 -2.14 -15.48
N LYS A 78 -5.42 -0.93 -15.44
CA LYS A 78 -6.25 -0.38 -16.53
C LYS A 78 -5.45 0.18 -17.70
N GLY A 79 -4.13 0.31 -17.58
CA GLY A 79 -3.24 0.78 -18.63
C GLY A 79 -3.01 -0.26 -19.73
N GLY A 80 -2.23 0.14 -20.75
CA GLY A 80 -1.77 -0.78 -21.82
C GLY A 80 -0.66 -1.72 -21.33
N GLY A 81 -0.30 -2.69 -22.17
CA GLY A 81 0.74 -3.68 -21.90
C GLY A 81 0.19 -5.08 -21.61
N THR A 82 1.09 -6.04 -21.46
CA THR A 82 0.70 -7.42 -21.14
C THR A 82 0.45 -7.60 -19.64
N PHE A 83 -0.27 -8.67 -19.29
CA PHE A 83 -0.45 -9.09 -17.90
C PHE A 83 0.91 -9.22 -17.18
N ALA A 84 1.91 -9.82 -17.84
CA ALA A 84 3.23 -10.00 -17.27
C ALA A 84 3.93 -8.66 -16.98
N ASP A 85 3.89 -7.69 -17.91
CA ASP A 85 4.48 -6.36 -17.73
C ASP A 85 3.84 -5.62 -16.55
N LYS A 86 2.51 -5.64 -16.48
CA LYS A 86 1.75 -5.00 -15.40
C LYS A 86 2.08 -5.59 -14.04
N LEU A 87 2.20 -6.90 -14.00
CA LEU A 87 2.52 -7.63 -12.79
C LEU A 87 3.93 -7.32 -12.28
N GLU A 88 4.92 -7.29 -13.19
CA GLU A 88 6.29 -6.90 -12.85
C GLU A 88 6.32 -5.49 -12.25
N LEU A 89 5.60 -4.53 -12.85
CA LEU A 89 5.49 -3.17 -12.33
C LEU A 89 4.87 -3.14 -10.94
N ILE A 90 3.80 -3.91 -10.67
CA ILE A 90 3.15 -3.97 -9.35
C ILE A 90 4.09 -4.57 -8.31
N VAL A 91 4.80 -5.65 -8.65
CA VAL A 91 5.75 -6.31 -7.74
C VAL A 91 6.92 -5.39 -7.42
N PHE A 92 7.49 -4.73 -8.43
CA PHE A 92 8.58 -3.78 -8.25
C PHE A 92 8.18 -2.61 -7.35
N ASP A 93 7.04 -1.98 -7.63
CA ASP A 93 6.52 -0.85 -6.86
C ASP A 93 6.23 -1.21 -5.40
N LYS A 94 5.63 -2.37 -5.14
CA LYS A 94 5.40 -2.86 -3.76
C LYS A 94 6.71 -3.06 -3.02
N THR A 95 7.71 -3.62 -3.67
CA THR A 95 9.03 -3.86 -3.08
C THR A 95 9.72 -2.53 -2.74
N GLU A 96 9.67 -1.56 -3.64
CA GLU A 96 10.23 -0.24 -3.43
C GLU A 96 9.51 0.52 -2.30
N LEU A 97 8.18 0.54 -2.29
CA LEU A 97 7.39 1.19 -1.26
C LEU A 97 7.71 0.64 0.13
N LEU A 98 7.80 -0.68 0.26
CA LEU A 98 8.12 -1.34 1.52
C LEU A 98 9.55 -1.04 1.99
N SER A 99 10.51 -0.93 1.07
CA SER A 99 11.90 -0.58 1.41
C SER A 99 12.06 0.88 1.85
N GLN A 100 11.22 1.77 1.37
CA GLN A 100 11.27 3.21 1.67
C GLN A 100 10.82 3.57 3.08
N PHE A 101 9.88 2.82 3.65
CA PHE A 101 9.43 3.01 5.02
C PHE A 101 10.03 1.88 5.84
N GLN A 102 11.04 2.15 6.65
CA GLN A 102 11.72 1.15 7.51
C GLN A 102 10.67 0.23 8.16
N GLY A 103 10.53 -0.97 7.53
CA GLY A 103 9.26 -1.73 7.50
C GLY A 103 8.68 -2.18 8.83
N GLU A 104 9.51 -2.43 9.86
CA GLU A 104 9.03 -2.97 11.14
C GLU A 104 8.10 -2.01 11.87
N LEU A 105 8.42 -0.71 11.87
CA LEU A 105 7.61 0.29 12.56
C LEU A 105 6.29 0.60 11.86
N MET A 106 6.32 0.68 10.53
CA MET A 106 5.10 0.87 9.76
C MET A 106 4.16 -0.32 9.93
N GLN A 107 4.70 -1.55 9.92
CA GLN A 107 3.93 -2.76 10.16
C GLN A 107 3.42 -2.86 11.60
N ALA A 108 4.20 -2.42 12.59
CA ALA A 108 3.75 -2.38 13.97
C ALA A 108 2.57 -1.39 14.16
N VAL A 109 2.64 -0.22 13.52
CA VAL A 109 1.54 0.76 13.55
C VAL A 109 0.32 0.23 12.82
N ILE A 110 0.48 -0.34 11.61
CA ILE A 110 -0.64 -0.89 10.83
C ILE A 110 -1.29 -2.08 11.54
N ARG A 111 -0.52 -2.95 12.19
CA ARG A 111 -1.04 -4.15 12.88
C ARG A 111 -1.72 -3.85 14.21
N ASN A 112 -1.29 -2.81 14.90
CA ASN A 112 -1.75 -2.52 16.25
C ASN A 112 -2.80 -1.40 16.30
N ASP A 113 -3.16 -0.81 15.16
CA ASP A 113 -4.17 0.24 15.08
C ASP A 113 -5.48 -0.29 14.47
N PRO A 114 -6.54 -0.50 15.28
CA PRO A 114 -7.81 -1.05 14.81
C PRO A 114 -8.48 -0.21 13.72
N GLU A 115 -8.28 1.11 13.71
CA GLU A 115 -8.85 1.97 12.68
C GLU A 115 -8.15 1.80 11.32
N ILE A 116 -6.84 1.53 11.32
CA ILE A 116 -6.11 1.20 10.09
C ILE A 116 -6.55 -0.17 9.59
N GLU A 117 -6.69 -1.15 10.47
CA GLU A 117 -7.14 -2.50 10.11
C GLU A 117 -8.54 -2.44 9.47
N GLN A 118 -9.50 -1.77 10.12
CA GLN A 118 -10.85 -1.59 9.56
C GLN A 118 -10.84 -0.84 8.23
N PHE A 119 -10.00 0.18 8.11
CA PHE A 119 -9.86 0.92 6.86
C PHE A 119 -9.34 0.03 5.73
N VAL A 120 -8.27 -0.74 5.97
CA VAL A 120 -7.71 -1.68 4.99
C VAL A 120 -8.76 -2.71 4.57
N GLU A 121 -9.48 -3.30 5.53
CA GLU A 121 -10.53 -4.26 5.24
C GLU A 121 -11.67 -3.63 4.40
N SER A 122 -12.08 -2.41 4.74
CA SER A 122 -13.11 -1.70 3.97
C SER A 122 -12.70 -1.42 2.51
N ILE A 123 -11.44 -1.06 2.28
CA ILE A 123 -10.88 -0.84 0.94
C ILE A 123 -10.79 -2.17 0.19
N TRP A 124 -10.37 -3.22 0.88
CA TRP A 124 -10.31 -4.56 0.33
C TRP A 124 -11.67 -5.00 -0.23
N GLN A 125 -12.69 -4.95 0.61
CA GLN A 125 -14.04 -5.36 0.24
C GLN A 125 -14.64 -4.52 -0.90
N ARG A 126 -14.41 -3.22 -0.90
CA ARG A 126 -15.06 -2.30 -1.85
C ARG A 126 -14.37 -2.22 -3.20
N GLU A 127 -13.05 -2.31 -3.22
CA GLU A 127 -12.29 -1.91 -4.40
C GLU A 127 -11.24 -2.94 -4.84
N VAL A 128 -10.52 -3.55 -3.88
CA VAL A 128 -9.36 -4.38 -4.23
C VAL A 128 -9.81 -5.73 -4.79
N ASN A 129 -10.85 -6.35 -4.23
CA ASN A 129 -11.37 -7.62 -4.73
C ASN A 129 -11.69 -7.54 -6.23
N GLN A 130 -12.47 -6.52 -6.64
CA GLN A 130 -12.83 -6.37 -8.05
C GLN A 130 -11.60 -6.08 -8.92
N LEU A 131 -10.68 -5.26 -8.43
CA LEU A 131 -9.45 -4.94 -9.16
C LEU A 131 -8.56 -6.18 -9.36
N VAL A 132 -8.50 -7.07 -8.38
CA VAL A 132 -7.81 -8.36 -8.47
C VAL A 132 -8.49 -9.26 -9.49
N ILE A 133 -9.82 -9.40 -9.44
CA ILE A 133 -10.58 -10.19 -10.41
C ILE A 133 -10.33 -9.67 -11.83
N ASP A 134 -10.52 -8.36 -12.07
CA ASP A 134 -10.34 -7.74 -13.38
C ASP A 134 -8.92 -8.01 -13.95
N PHE A 135 -7.92 -7.94 -13.08
CA PHE A 135 -6.53 -8.18 -13.46
C PHE A 135 -6.27 -9.63 -13.86
N PHE A 136 -6.76 -10.59 -13.07
CA PHE A 136 -6.58 -12.01 -13.39
C PHE A 136 -7.43 -12.47 -14.57
N GLU A 137 -8.60 -11.87 -14.80
CA GLU A 137 -9.37 -12.09 -16.02
C GLU A 137 -8.62 -11.61 -17.29
N GLU A 138 -7.92 -10.48 -17.18
CA GLU A 138 -7.03 -10.06 -18.27
C GLU A 138 -5.91 -11.09 -18.51
N GLY A 139 -5.31 -11.60 -17.43
CA GLY A 139 -4.30 -12.66 -17.52
C GLY A 139 -4.82 -13.95 -18.19
N ARG A 140 -6.07 -14.33 -17.91
CA ARG A 140 -6.74 -15.46 -18.58
C ARG A 140 -6.89 -15.22 -20.08
N ARG A 141 -7.42 -14.06 -20.46
CA ARG A 141 -7.60 -13.70 -21.88
C ARG A 141 -6.28 -13.68 -22.66
N GLN A 142 -5.18 -13.38 -22.00
CA GLN A 142 -3.83 -13.37 -22.57
C GLN A 142 -3.10 -14.72 -22.45
N GLY A 143 -3.72 -15.76 -21.87
CA GLY A 143 -3.14 -17.10 -21.71
C GLY A 143 -2.10 -17.25 -20.60
N TYR A 144 -1.97 -16.24 -19.70
CA TYR A 144 -1.05 -16.33 -18.57
C TYR A 144 -1.65 -17.04 -17.35
N VAL A 145 -2.96 -17.01 -17.19
CA VAL A 145 -3.67 -17.57 -16.04
C VAL A 145 -4.51 -18.76 -16.48
N ASN A 146 -4.46 -19.83 -15.71
CA ASN A 146 -5.23 -21.04 -16.00
C ASN A 146 -6.74 -20.76 -15.98
N HIS A 147 -7.44 -21.13 -17.03
CA HIS A 147 -8.88 -20.95 -17.21
C HIS A 147 -9.73 -21.79 -16.24
N GLU A 148 -9.19 -22.88 -15.70
CA GLU A 148 -9.89 -23.77 -14.78
C GLU A 148 -9.99 -23.23 -13.34
N LEU A 149 -9.20 -22.22 -13.00
CA LEU A 149 -9.23 -21.60 -11.66
C LEU A 149 -10.48 -20.76 -11.51
N SER A 150 -11.23 -20.95 -10.43
CA SER A 150 -12.36 -20.07 -10.09
C SER A 150 -11.86 -18.70 -9.57
N GLU A 151 -12.67 -17.66 -9.70
CA GLU A 151 -12.40 -16.35 -9.09
C GLU A 151 -12.22 -16.46 -7.59
N GLU A 152 -13.04 -17.27 -6.93
CA GLU A 152 -12.95 -17.53 -5.49
C GLU A 152 -11.60 -18.12 -5.11
N ALA A 153 -11.08 -19.12 -5.85
CA ALA A 153 -9.77 -19.69 -5.61
C ALA A 153 -8.65 -18.65 -5.73
N ILE A 154 -8.72 -17.78 -6.74
CA ILE A 154 -7.76 -16.69 -6.95
C ILE A 154 -7.79 -15.71 -5.78
N LEU A 155 -8.98 -15.27 -5.36
CA LEU A 155 -9.14 -14.34 -4.25
C LEU A 155 -8.64 -14.93 -2.93
N VAL A 156 -9.00 -16.17 -2.62
CA VAL A 156 -8.55 -16.85 -1.40
C VAL A 156 -7.03 -17.02 -1.42
N TYR A 157 -6.45 -17.44 -2.54
CA TYR A 157 -5.02 -17.60 -2.68
C TYR A 157 -4.26 -16.26 -2.52
N TYR A 158 -4.77 -15.20 -3.12
CA TYR A 158 -4.23 -13.86 -2.95
C TYR A 158 -4.32 -13.38 -1.49
N GLU A 159 -5.43 -13.66 -0.81
CA GLU A 159 -5.63 -13.30 0.60
C GLU A 159 -4.67 -14.05 1.53
N ILE A 160 -4.43 -15.34 1.29
CA ILE A 160 -3.43 -16.14 2.03
C ILE A 160 -2.05 -15.52 1.87
N LEU A 161 -1.66 -15.16 0.64
CA LEU A 161 -0.38 -14.53 0.35
C LEU A 161 -0.27 -13.16 1.05
N ARG A 162 -1.30 -12.33 0.95
CA ARG A 162 -1.35 -11.01 1.60
C ARG A 162 -1.16 -11.13 3.10
N ARG A 163 -1.94 -11.97 3.76
CA ARG A 163 -1.84 -12.19 5.21
C ARG A 163 -0.50 -12.80 5.62
N GLY A 164 0.00 -13.75 4.86
CA GLY A 164 1.30 -14.37 5.13
C GLY A 164 2.46 -13.38 5.05
N ILE A 165 2.46 -12.49 4.05
CA ILE A 165 3.45 -11.42 3.91
C ILE A 165 3.37 -10.44 5.09
N PHE A 166 2.15 -10.03 5.47
CA PHE A 166 1.96 -9.11 6.60
C PHE A 166 2.24 -9.73 7.96
N ALA A 167 1.99 -11.05 8.15
CA ALA A 167 2.21 -11.73 9.43
C ALA A 167 3.70 -11.90 9.78
N LYS A 168 4.58 -11.97 8.79
CA LYS A 168 6.00 -12.20 8.98
C LYS A 168 6.73 -10.87 9.15
N SER A 169 6.85 -10.41 10.43
CA SER A 169 7.72 -9.27 10.78
C SER A 169 9.14 -9.56 10.35
N GLY A 170 9.75 -8.67 9.59
CA GLY A 170 11.12 -8.82 9.09
C GLY A 170 11.25 -9.13 7.59
N LEU A 171 10.17 -9.47 6.86
CA LEU A 171 10.23 -9.63 5.40
C LEU A 171 10.47 -8.31 4.63
N VAL A 172 10.47 -7.18 5.32
CA VAL A 172 10.34 -5.87 4.67
C VAL A 172 11.62 -5.03 4.70
N ASN A 173 12.72 -5.48 5.32
CA ASN A 173 13.79 -4.54 5.71
C ASN A 173 15.21 -4.80 5.18
N THR A 174 15.44 -5.70 4.22
CA THR A 174 16.78 -5.95 3.65
C THR A 174 16.72 -6.28 2.16
N GLU A 175 17.86 -6.18 1.43
CA GLU A 175 18.00 -6.71 0.06
C GLU A 175 17.57 -8.18 -0.04
N HIS A 176 17.82 -8.96 1.01
CA HIS A 176 17.36 -10.34 1.13
C HIS A 176 15.82 -10.44 1.06
N ASN A 177 15.12 -9.52 1.68
CA ASN A 177 13.65 -9.50 1.69
C ASN A 177 13.06 -9.06 0.35
N ALA A 178 13.71 -8.17 -0.37
CA ALA A 178 13.31 -7.81 -1.74
C ALA A 178 13.46 -9.02 -2.69
N LYS A 179 14.53 -9.81 -2.53
CA LYS A 179 14.71 -11.06 -3.27
C LYS A 179 13.62 -12.08 -2.91
N LEU A 180 13.40 -12.30 -1.61
CA LEU A 180 12.38 -13.23 -1.12
C LEU A 180 10.96 -12.82 -1.57
N MET A 181 10.67 -11.52 -1.60
CA MET A 181 9.38 -11.03 -2.11
C MET A 181 9.21 -11.36 -3.61
N ARG A 182 10.24 -11.17 -4.43
CA ARG A 182 10.21 -11.56 -5.84
C ARG A 182 10.03 -13.07 -6.00
N GLU A 183 10.70 -13.87 -5.19
CA GLU A 183 10.56 -15.33 -5.19
C GLU A 183 9.15 -15.77 -4.80
N LEU A 184 8.57 -15.18 -3.74
CA LEU A 184 7.18 -15.44 -3.33
C LEU A 184 6.18 -15.03 -4.41
N MET A 185 6.39 -13.89 -5.06
CA MET A 185 5.57 -13.47 -6.19
C MET A 185 5.72 -14.42 -7.38
N SER A 186 6.93 -14.89 -7.67
CA SER A 186 7.19 -15.88 -8.71
C SER A 186 6.43 -17.18 -8.39
N LEU A 187 6.52 -17.70 -7.17
CA LEU A 187 5.79 -18.89 -6.75
C LEU A 187 4.26 -18.69 -6.86
N PHE A 188 3.77 -17.52 -6.47
CA PHE A 188 2.35 -17.18 -6.63
C PHE A 188 1.92 -17.28 -8.10
N LEU A 189 2.73 -16.73 -9.00
CA LEU A 189 2.46 -16.72 -10.42
C LEU A 189 2.55 -18.09 -11.06
N TYR A 190 3.62 -18.86 -10.76
CA TYR A 190 3.76 -20.22 -11.27
C TYR A 190 2.63 -21.12 -10.80
N GLY A 191 2.08 -20.88 -9.59
CA GLY A 191 0.89 -21.60 -9.13
C GLY A 191 -0.39 -21.24 -9.88
N LEU A 192 -0.45 -20.06 -10.50
CA LEU A 192 -1.59 -19.59 -11.29
C LEU A 192 -1.46 -19.90 -12.78
N MET A 193 -0.26 -20.19 -13.27
CA MET A 193 -0.04 -20.50 -14.68
C MET A 193 -0.61 -21.88 -15.01
N GLY A 194 -1.34 -21.96 -16.13
CA GLY A 194 -1.75 -23.23 -16.71
C GLY A 194 -0.54 -24.06 -17.14
N LYS A 195 -0.71 -25.38 -17.22
CA LYS A 195 0.30 -26.23 -17.87
C LYS A 195 0.50 -25.70 -19.30
N ARG A 196 1.73 -25.32 -19.64
CA ARG A 196 2.10 -25.15 -21.06
C ARG A 196 2.07 -26.55 -21.65
N GLU A 197 1.12 -26.82 -22.54
CA GLU A 197 1.18 -27.95 -23.45
C GLU A 197 2.38 -27.80 -24.39
#